data_91a24d8863142dfa7455df3f67b4a698
#
_entry.id   91a24d8863142dfa7455df3f67b4a698
#
_cell.length_a   1.000
_cell.length_b   1.000
_cell.length_c   1.000
_cell.angle_alpha   90.00
_cell.angle_beta   90.00
_cell.angle_gamma   90.00
#
_symmetry.space_group_name_H-M   'P 1'
#
loop_
_entity.id
_entity.type
_entity.pdbx_description
1 polymer ?
#
loop_
_entity_poly.entity_id
_entity_poly.type
_entity_poly.pdbx_seq_one_letter_code
_entity_poly.pdbx_strand_id
1 'polypeptide(L)'
;MEMAKGLADIFEVVKDAVSSQLGLSRGGLMMGIAELGGRPDGWVGGFYPLATNIIVMNKGSMNRIKREQPHLYNSYCFHILLHEYIHTVGYTDEAMTRRKTLEISANLFGKEHDVTKMAADLSQYFPHMTYVVPQEQPQ
;
A
#
# COMPACT_ATOMS: atom_id res chain seq x y z
N MET A 1 -8.24 -12.80 -4.83
CA MET A 1 -9.16 -11.85 -4.18
C MET A 1 -10.12 -11.29 -5.21
N GLU A 2 -11.37 -11.23 -4.87
CA GLU A 2 -12.37 -10.65 -5.75
C GLU A 2 -12.45 -9.14 -5.58
N MET A 3 -12.54 -8.43 -6.69
CA MET A 3 -12.67 -6.98 -6.65
C MET A 3 -13.96 -6.53 -5.97
N ALA A 4 -15.03 -7.30 -6.12
CA ALA A 4 -16.34 -6.94 -5.55
C ALA A 4 -16.33 -6.83 -4.04
N LYS A 5 -15.46 -7.57 -3.38
CA LYS A 5 -15.32 -7.48 -1.93
C LYS A 5 -14.42 -6.35 -1.52
N GLY A 6 -13.71 -5.84 -2.48
CA GLY A 6 -13.08 -4.57 -2.40
C GLY A 6 -11.94 -4.42 -1.44
N LEU A 7 -11.66 -3.16 -1.25
CA LEU A 7 -10.49 -2.71 -0.52
C LEU A 7 -10.55 -3.09 0.96
N ALA A 8 -11.76 -3.16 1.53
CA ALA A 8 -11.90 -3.51 2.95
C ALA A 8 -11.41 -4.93 3.24
N ASP A 9 -11.73 -5.88 2.36
CA ASP A 9 -11.26 -7.26 2.52
C ASP A 9 -9.76 -7.36 2.33
N ILE A 10 -9.22 -6.63 1.37
CA ILE A 10 -7.77 -6.58 1.16
C ILE A 10 -7.09 -6.04 2.42
N PHE A 11 -7.66 -5.01 3.02
CA PHE A 11 -7.11 -4.41 4.23
C PHE A 11 -7.09 -5.40 5.39
N GLU A 12 -8.14 -6.23 5.53
CA GLU A 12 -8.14 -7.26 6.58
C GLU A 12 -7.02 -8.27 6.38
N VAL A 13 -6.76 -8.69 5.15
CA VAL A 13 -5.65 -9.60 4.86
C VAL A 13 -4.31 -8.95 5.18
N VAL A 14 -4.14 -7.66 4.86
CA VAL A 14 -2.94 -6.90 5.19
C VAL A 14 -2.71 -6.89 6.71
N LYS A 15 -3.74 -6.57 7.48
CA LYS A 15 -3.63 -6.52 8.94
C LYS A 15 -3.26 -7.88 9.52
N ASP A 16 -3.88 -8.93 9.02
CA ASP A 16 -3.59 -10.28 9.49
C ASP A 16 -2.16 -10.69 9.17
N ALA A 17 -1.67 -10.35 7.98
CA ALA A 17 -0.31 -10.69 7.57
C ALA A 17 0.72 -9.99 8.46
N VAL A 18 0.52 -8.71 8.74
CA VAL A 18 1.44 -7.95 9.59
C VAL A 18 1.41 -8.47 11.02
N SER A 19 0.22 -8.72 11.55
CA SER A 19 0.08 -9.29 12.89
C SER A 19 0.78 -10.64 13.00
N SER A 20 0.58 -11.50 12.02
CA SER A 20 1.15 -12.85 12.01
C SER A 20 2.68 -12.82 11.89
N GLN A 21 3.22 -11.96 11.05
CA GLN A 21 4.65 -11.99 10.74
C GLN A 21 5.49 -11.06 11.60
N LEU A 22 4.94 -9.92 12.05
CA LEU A 22 5.67 -8.96 12.85
C LEU A 22 5.20 -8.89 14.31
N GLY A 23 4.07 -9.51 14.62
CA GLY A 23 3.49 -9.41 15.95
C GLY A 23 2.98 -8.01 16.28
N LEU A 24 2.72 -7.20 15.28
CA LEU A 24 2.32 -5.81 15.44
C LEU A 24 0.94 -5.57 14.84
N SER A 25 0.19 -4.69 15.47
CA SER A 25 -1.11 -4.28 14.96
C SER A 25 -1.43 -2.87 15.43
N ARG A 26 -2.41 -2.25 14.78
CA ARG A 26 -2.89 -0.95 15.19
C ARG A 26 -4.41 -0.93 15.16
N GLY A 27 -5.02 -0.85 16.35
CA GLY A 27 -6.47 -0.75 16.48
C GLY A 27 -6.98 0.62 16.14
N GLY A 28 -8.24 0.69 15.72
CA GLY A 28 -8.90 1.96 15.43
C GLY A 28 -8.45 2.64 14.16
N LEU A 29 -7.64 1.98 13.35
CA LEU A 29 -7.17 2.54 12.09
C LEU A 29 -8.25 2.45 11.03
N MET A 30 -8.46 3.55 10.34
CA MET A 30 -9.43 3.63 9.24
C MET A 30 -8.72 3.70 7.91
N MET A 31 -9.43 3.30 6.86
CA MET A 31 -8.95 3.45 5.50
C MET A 31 -9.95 4.31 4.75
N GLY A 32 -9.42 5.32 4.06
CA GLY A 32 -10.23 6.20 3.24
C GLY A 32 -9.75 6.20 1.79
N ILE A 33 -10.61 6.69 0.92
CA ILE A 33 -10.31 6.85 -0.50
C ILE A 33 -10.54 8.31 -0.83
N ALA A 34 -9.57 8.94 -1.46
CA ALA A 34 -9.68 10.34 -1.84
C ALA A 34 -8.94 10.58 -3.15
N GLU A 35 -9.39 11.59 -3.90
CA GLU A 35 -8.68 12.00 -5.10
C GLU A 35 -7.47 12.82 -4.69
N LEU A 36 -6.29 12.26 -4.86
CA LEU A 36 -5.04 12.92 -4.49
C LEU A 36 -4.38 13.61 -5.68
N GLY A 37 -5.02 13.52 -6.84
CA GLY A 37 -4.48 14.10 -8.05
C GLY A 37 -3.38 13.24 -8.66
N GLY A 38 -2.77 13.78 -9.69
CA GLY A 38 -1.67 13.13 -10.39
C GLY A 38 -1.25 13.98 -11.55
N ARG A 39 0.02 13.84 -11.92
CA ARG A 39 0.58 14.51 -13.10
C ARG A 39 1.06 13.45 -14.06
N PRO A 40 1.21 13.79 -15.35
CA PRO A 40 1.71 12.81 -16.31
C PRO A 40 3.05 12.22 -15.94
N ASP A 41 3.89 12.97 -15.21
CA ASP A 41 5.23 12.57 -14.83
C ASP A 41 5.32 11.96 -13.43
N GLY A 42 4.22 11.90 -12.68
CA GLY A 42 4.25 11.28 -11.35
C GLY A 42 2.93 11.31 -10.62
N TRP A 43 2.69 10.30 -9.82
CA TRP A 43 1.46 10.19 -9.02
C TRP A 43 1.73 9.33 -7.78
N VAL A 44 0.87 9.48 -6.80
CA VAL A 44 0.97 8.83 -5.50
C VAL A 44 -0.13 7.77 -5.39
N GLY A 45 0.21 6.57 -4.89
CA GLY A 45 -0.77 5.51 -4.70
C GLY A 45 -1.61 5.69 -3.46
N GLY A 46 -0.99 6.16 -2.39
CA GLY A 46 -1.65 6.38 -1.12
C GLY A 46 -0.68 7.01 -0.14
N PHE A 47 -1.16 7.30 1.06
CA PHE A 47 -0.29 7.80 2.11
C PHE A 47 -0.91 7.62 3.49
N TYR A 48 -0.05 7.70 4.50
CA TYR A 48 -0.44 7.68 5.90
C TYR A 48 0.10 8.94 6.58
N PRO A 49 -0.76 9.89 6.93
CA PRO A 49 -0.31 11.06 7.69
C PRO A 49 0.08 10.64 9.11
N LEU A 50 1.30 10.95 9.54
CA LEU A 50 1.76 10.58 10.87
C LEU A 50 0.85 11.16 11.95
N ALA A 51 0.73 10.41 13.04
CA ALA A 51 -0.08 10.77 14.19
C ALA A 51 -1.59 10.84 13.90
N THR A 52 -2.02 10.24 12.80
CA THR A 52 -3.43 10.08 12.49
C THR A 52 -3.83 8.62 12.61
N ASN A 53 -5.11 8.35 12.40
CA ASN A 53 -5.64 6.99 12.42
C ASN A 53 -6.24 6.60 11.06
N ILE A 54 -5.71 7.16 9.97
CA ILE A 54 -6.26 6.91 8.65
C ILE A 54 -5.14 6.66 7.63
N ILE A 55 -5.37 5.65 6.78
CA ILE A 55 -4.61 5.46 5.54
C ILE A 55 -5.49 5.96 4.41
N VAL A 56 -4.93 6.78 3.52
CA VAL A 56 -5.67 7.32 2.39
C VAL A 56 -5.15 6.70 1.10
N MET A 57 -6.05 6.11 0.33
CA MET A 57 -5.75 5.54 -0.99
C MET A 57 -6.14 6.54 -2.08
N ASN A 58 -5.32 6.67 -3.09
CA ASN A 58 -5.60 7.60 -4.19
C ASN A 58 -6.62 7.00 -5.17
N LYS A 59 -7.80 7.58 -5.19
CA LYS A 59 -8.89 7.15 -6.07
C LYS A 59 -8.49 7.21 -7.54
N GLY A 60 -7.80 8.27 -7.94
CA GLY A 60 -7.42 8.45 -9.34
C GLY A 60 -6.50 7.36 -9.83
N SER A 61 -5.47 7.01 -9.04
CA SER A 61 -4.54 5.94 -9.41
C SER A 61 -5.23 4.58 -9.41
N MET A 62 -6.09 4.32 -8.43
CA MET A 62 -6.85 3.08 -8.38
C MET A 62 -7.71 2.91 -9.64
N ASN A 63 -8.44 3.95 -10.01
CA ASN A 63 -9.31 3.91 -11.19
C ASN A 63 -8.50 3.72 -12.48
N ARG A 64 -7.35 4.38 -12.56
CA ARG A 64 -6.47 4.24 -13.72
C ARG A 64 -6.01 2.81 -13.89
N ILE A 65 -5.54 2.18 -12.82
CA ILE A 65 -5.05 0.80 -12.89
C ILE A 65 -6.20 -0.16 -13.18
N LYS A 66 -7.35 0.07 -12.59
CA LYS A 66 -8.54 -0.75 -12.84
C LYS A 66 -8.95 -0.71 -14.31
N ARG A 67 -8.81 0.44 -14.96
CA ARG A 67 -9.14 0.64 -16.36
C ARG A 67 -8.07 0.09 -17.30
N GLU A 68 -6.79 0.36 -17.01
CA GLU A 68 -5.70 0.06 -17.93
C GLU A 68 -5.08 -1.31 -17.68
N GLN A 69 -5.03 -1.76 -16.45
CA GLN A 69 -4.40 -3.02 -16.07
C GLN A 69 -5.22 -3.74 -15.00
N PRO A 70 -6.47 -4.12 -15.33
CA PRO A 70 -7.38 -4.67 -14.32
C PRO A 70 -6.85 -5.92 -13.64
N HIS A 71 -6.02 -6.71 -14.32
CA HIS A 71 -5.44 -7.93 -13.74
C HIS A 71 -4.44 -7.62 -12.61
N LEU A 72 -3.95 -6.41 -12.52
CA LEU A 72 -3.02 -6.00 -11.47
C LEU A 72 -3.69 -5.25 -10.33
N TYR A 73 -4.98 -4.97 -10.45
CA TYR A 73 -5.66 -4.07 -9.50
C TYR A 73 -5.60 -4.57 -8.06
N ASN A 74 -5.95 -5.83 -7.81
CA ASN A 74 -5.94 -6.36 -6.46
C ASN A 74 -4.52 -6.41 -5.88
N SER A 75 -3.55 -6.82 -6.69
CA SER A 75 -2.15 -6.86 -6.26
C SER A 75 -1.63 -5.46 -5.93
N TYR A 76 -2.00 -4.49 -6.75
CA TYR A 76 -1.64 -3.10 -6.52
C TYR A 76 -2.21 -2.58 -5.20
N CYS A 77 -3.50 -2.78 -4.98
CA CYS A 77 -4.15 -2.31 -3.75
C CYS A 77 -3.55 -2.98 -2.52
N PHE A 78 -3.28 -4.28 -2.61
CA PHE A 78 -2.65 -5.00 -1.52
C PHE A 78 -1.28 -4.40 -1.21
N HIS A 79 -0.46 -4.19 -2.24
CA HIS A 79 0.89 -3.65 -2.06
C HIS A 79 0.86 -2.28 -1.39
N ILE A 80 0.03 -1.36 -1.88
CA ILE A 80 -0.02 -0.01 -1.32
C ILE A 80 -0.54 -0.04 0.12
N LEU A 81 -1.60 -0.80 0.38
CA LEU A 81 -2.13 -0.91 1.74
C LEU A 81 -1.11 -1.52 2.70
N LEU A 82 -0.40 -2.55 2.27
CA LEU A 82 0.62 -3.17 3.10
C LEU A 82 1.73 -2.17 3.43
N HIS A 83 2.22 -1.45 2.43
CA HIS A 83 3.27 -0.44 2.61
C HIS A 83 2.84 0.61 3.63
N GLU A 84 1.63 1.18 3.46
CA GLU A 84 1.15 2.22 4.36
C GLU A 84 0.83 1.67 5.75
N TYR A 85 0.31 0.46 5.83
CA TYR A 85 0.01 -0.13 7.13
C TYR A 85 1.29 -0.38 7.94
N ILE A 86 2.37 -0.79 7.30
CA ILE A 86 3.65 -0.97 7.97
C ILE A 86 4.11 0.36 8.59
N HIS A 87 3.90 1.48 7.91
CA HIS A 87 4.15 2.79 8.49
C HIS A 87 3.33 3.00 9.77
N THR A 88 2.07 2.59 9.78
CA THR A 88 1.19 2.82 10.93
C THR A 88 1.62 2.06 12.18
N VAL A 89 2.28 0.91 12.02
CA VAL A 89 2.71 0.11 13.16
C VAL A 89 4.12 0.47 13.65
N GLY A 90 4.70 1.55 13.12
CA GLY A 90 5.91 2.14 13.68
C GLY A 90 7.11 2.25 12.76
N TYR A 91 7.03 1.77 11.54
CA TYR A 91 8.15 1.85 10.60
C TYR A 91 8.04 3.14 9.80
N THR A 92 8.77 4.18 10.21
CA THR A 92 8.73 5.47 9.51
C THR A 92 9.84 5.62 8.46
N ASP A 93 10.91 4.83 8.58
CA ASP A 93 11.99 4.83 7.60
C ASP A 93 11.55 4.10 6.32
N GLU A 94 11.63 4.79 5.19
CA GLU A 94 11.19 4.22 3.91
C GLU A 94 11.97 2.96 3.51
N ALA A 95 13.27 2.94 3.71
CA ALA A 95 14.08 1.78 3.35
C ALA A 95 13.65 0.55 4.15
N MET A 96 13.44 0.72 5.45
CA MET A 96 12.99 -0.37 6.31
C MET A 96 11.58 -0.81 5.97
N THR A 97 10.69 0.14 5.68
CA THR A 97 9.32 -0.16 5.29
C THR A 97 9.29 -0.99 4.01
N ARG A 98 10.10 -0.62 3.03
CA ARG A 98 10.19 -1.39 1.77
C ARG A 98 10.72 -2.80 2.02
N ARG A 99 11.71 -2.93 2.89
CA ARG A 99 12.26 -4.24 3.23
C ARG A 99 11.21 -5.12 3.90
N LYS A 100 10.46 -4.58 4.86
CA LYS A 100 9.42 -5.34 5.54
C LYS A 100 8.27 -5.68 4.59
N THR A 101 7.91 -4.77 3.72
CA THR A 101 6.89 -5.02 2.70
C THR A 101 7.29 -6.20 1.81
N LEU A 102 8.54 -6.23 1.37
CA LEU A 102 9.06 -7.31 0.55
C LEU A 102 9.07 -8.65 1.31
N GLU A 103 9.56 -8.65 2.54
CA GLU A 103 9.61 -9.87 3.36
C GLU A 103 8.24 -10.46 3.58
N ILE A 104 7.26 -9.62 3.95
CA ILE A 104 5.90 -10.09 4.21
C ILE A 104 5.25 -10.60 2.93
N SER A 105 5.42 -9.89 1.84
CA SER A 105 4.87 -10.30 0.54
C SER A 105 5.46 -11.63 0.09
N ALA A 106 6.77 -11.80 0.19
CA ALA A 106 7.45 -13.05 -0.21
C ALA A 106 7.00 -14.22 0.65
N ASN A 107 6.84 -14.02 1.96
CA ASN A 107 6.39 -15.06 2.86
C ASN A 107 4.94 -15.45 2.61
N LEU A 108 4.09 -14.49 2.22
CA LEU A 108 2.67 -14.73 2.03
C LEU A 108 2.34 -15.29 0.64
N PHE A 109 3.00 -14.79 -0.39
CA PHE A 109 2.65 -15.09 -1.78
C PHE A 109 3.74 -15.79 -2.57
N GLY A 110 4.97 -15.83 -2.07
CA GLY A 110 6.12 -16.35 -2.83
C GLY A 110 6.78 -15.26 -3.66
N LYS A 111 7.99 -15.58 -4.13
CA LYS A 111 8.84 -14.60 -4.82
C LYS A 111 8.32 -14.17 -6.19
N GLU A 112 7.56 -15.04 -6.85
CA GLU A 112 7.14 -14.80 -8.23
C GLU A 112 5.79 -14.10 -8.35
N HIS A 113 5.10 -13.89 -7.24
CA HIS A 113 3.81 -13.22 -7.24
C HIS A 113 3.96 -11.73 -7.53
N ASP A 114 2.97 -11.15 -8.23
CA ASP A 114 3.00 -9.73 -8.59
C ASP A 114 3.16 -8.81 -7.38
N VAL A 115 2.50 -9.11 -6.26
CA VAL A 115 2.64 -8.31 -5.04
C VAL A 115 4.10 -8.26 -4.58
N THR A 116 4.77 -9.41 -4.59
CA THR A 116 6.17 -9.48 -4.18
C THR A 116 7.09 -8.72 -5.13
N LYS A 117 6.84 -8.86 -6.43
CA LYS A 117 7.61 -8.14 -7.43
C LYS A 117 7.39 -6.63 -7.34
N MET A 118 6.17 -6.19 -7.05
CA MET A 118 5.88 -4.78 -6.79
C MET A 118 6.64 -4.27 -5.57
N ALA A 119 6.72 -5.08 -4.51
CA ALA A 119 7.46 -4.72 -3.31
C ALA A 119 8.95 -4.59 -3.59
N ALA A 120 9.48 -5.42 -4.49
CA ALA A 120 10.90 -5.37 -4.87
C ALA A 120 11.21 -4.15 -5.72
N ASP A 121 10.34 -3.84 -6.70
CA ASP A 121 10.54 -2.71 -7.60
C ASP A 121 9.21 -2.33 -8.25
N LEU A 122 8.52 -1.39 -7.64
CA LEU A 122 7.23 -0.93 -8.13
C LEU A 122 7.33 -0.26 -9.49
N SER A 123 8.47 0.34 -9.81
CA SER A 123 8.66 1.05 -11.07
C SER A 123 8.59 0.14 -12.29
N GLN A 124 8.79 -1.17 -12.12
CA GLN A 124 8.60 -2.12 -13.22
C GLN A 124 7.16 -2.17 -13.72
N TYR A 125 6.23 -1.89 -12.82
CA TYR A 125 4.79 -1.92 -13.13
C TYR A 125 4.24 -0.53 -13.40
N PHE A 126 4.69 0.45 -12.63
CA PHE A 126 4.13 1.80 -12.62
C PHE A 126 5.29 2.81 -12.53
N PRO A 127 5.95 3.11 -13.64
CA PRO A 127 7.21 3.89 -13.60
C PRO A 127 7.06 5.32 -13.11
N HIS A 128 5.85 5.87 -13.13
CA HIS A 128 5.63 7.26 -12.69
C HIS A 128 5.06 7.36 -11.28
N MET A 129 4.93 6.23 -10.59
CA MET A 129 4.38 6.25 -9.23
C MET A 129 5.47 6.52 -8.20
N THR A 130 5.15 7.33 -7.20
CA THR A 130 6.05 7.64 -6.10
C THR A 130 5.37 7.34 -4.76
N TYR A 131 6.19 7.19 -3.71
CA TYR A 131 5.68 7.06 -2.34
C TYR A 131 5.80 8.40 -1.63
N VAL A 132 4.84 8.65 -0.73
CA VAL A 132 4.95 9.78 0.18
C VAL A 132 5.71 9.30 1.42
N VAL A 133 6.80 9.99 1.74
CA VAL A 133 7.55 9.70 2.95
C VAL A 133 6.78 10.26 4.14
N PRO A 134 6.53 9.46 5.19
CA PRO A 134 5.83 9.96 6.37
C PRO A 134 6.58 11.11 7.01
N GLN A 135 5.86 12.18 7.35
CA GLN A 135 6.41 13.35 7.98
C GLN A 135 5.40 13.88 9.00
N GLU A 136 5.92 14.53 10.04
CA GLU A 136 5.05 15.23 10.95
C GLU A 136 4.36 16.38 10.23
N GLN A 137 3.12 16.65 10.64
CA GLN A 137 2.38 17.76 10.06
C GLN A 137 3.11 19.07 10.37
N PRO A 138 3.20 19.98 9.38
CA PRO A 138 3.79 21.30 9.63
C PRO A 138 3.00 22.04 10.71
N GLN A 139 3.73 22.70 11.55
CA GLN A 139 3.12 23.48 12.62
C GLN A 139 2.49 24.74 12.05
#